data_71357f7679d42e79921fb6e996d6a39d
#
_entry.id   71357f7679d42e79921fb6e996d6a39d
#
_cell.length_a   1.000
_cell.length_b   1.000
_cell.length_c   1.000
_cell.angle_alpha   90.00
_cell.angle_beta   90.00
_cell.angle_gamma   90.00
#
_symmetry.space_group_name_H-M   'P 1'
#
loop_
_entity.id
_entity.type
_entity.pdbx_description
1 polymer ?
#
loop_
_entity_poly.entity_id
_entity_poly.type
_entity_poly.pdbx_seq_one_letter_code
_entity_poly.pdbx_strand_id
1 'polypeptide(L)'
;MFWKNGKTLILRSAEVQDAREELEMYKKMVRETPYLSRGADDDFPCVEDYAENYEYYLKDDRNCYIVAIYDNKIVGSGHIDYCGNKKRSVHKCDVDLGILKDYWGLGIGGKIMKTLIEVAKKSNFEQVELCVASKNDRAIKMYESFGFERFGIMPRVMKYEDGTYMDMVSMVKFLQQEYFREQ
;
A
#
# COMPACT_ATOMS: atom_id res chain seq x y z
N MET A 1 -10.31 18.00 -3.86
CA MET A 1 -9.63 18.36 -5.15
C MET A 1 -10.48 17.83 -6.29
N PHE A 2 -10.90 18.68 -7.24
CA PHE A 2 -11.64 18.21 -8.44
C PHE A 2 -10.69 17.36 -9.28
N TRP A 3 -11.13 16.16 -9.62
CA TRP A 3 -10.39 15.20 -10.42
C TRP A 3 -10.88 15.23 -11.88
N LYS A 4 -10.30 14.41 -12.73
CA LYS A 4 -10.74 14.28 -14.14
C LYS A 4 -12.25 14.01 -14.20
N ASN A 5 -12.95 14.60 -15.14
CA ASN A 5 -14.39 14.46 -15.41
C ASN A 5 -15.34 15.05 -14.34
N GLY A 6 -14.92 16.09 -13.60
CA GLY A 6 -15.79 16.76 -12.61
C GLY A 6 -16.06 15.96 -11.34
N LYS A 7 -15.46 14.79 -11.17
CA LYS A 7 -15.56 13.96 -9.96
C LYS A 7 -14.56 14.42 -8.91
N THR A 8 -14.80 14.05 -7.67
CA THR A 8 -13.94 14.41 -6.54
C THR A 8 -13.11 13.22 -6.09
N LEU A 9 -11.81 13.43 -5.89
CA LEU A 9 -10.92 12.50 -5.20
C LEU A 9 -10.48 13.13 -3.88
N ILE A 10 -10.72 12.41 -2.78
CA ILE A 10 -10.29 12.77 -1.43
C ILE A 10 -9.34 11.68 -0.94
N LEU A 11 -8.19 12.07 -0.43
CA LEU A 11 -7.30 11.22 0.38
C LEU A 11 -7.32 11.77 1.79
N ARG A 12 -7.65 10.93 2.76
CA ARG A 12 -7.64 11.28 4.18
C ARG A 12 -7.26 10.09 5.03
N SER A 13 -6.91 10.31 6.28
CA SER A 13 -6.77 9.23 7.25
C SER A 13 -8.06 8.42 7.33
N ALA A 14 -7.90 7.10 7.50
CA ALA A 14 -9.03 6.21 7.76
C ALA A 14 -9.65 6.52 9.13
N GLU A 15 -10.95 6.38 9.22
CA GLU A 15 -11.74 6.55 10.43
C GLU A 15 -12.50 5.26 10.74
N VAL A 16 -12.83 5.00 12.00
CA VAL A 16 -13.53 3.78 12.44
C VAL A 16 -14.79 3.50 11.61
N GLN A 17 -15.51 4.56 11.22
CA GLN A 17 -16.71 4.45 10.39
C GLN A 17 -16.46 3.94 8.97
N ASP A 18 -15.22 4.00 8.47
CA ASP A 18 -14.84 3.50 7.15
C ASP A 18 -14.68 1.97 7.12
N ALA A 19 -14.50 1.34 8.27
CA ALA A 19 -14.12 -0.07 8.41
C ALA A 19 -15.02 -1.02 7.59
N ARG A 20 -16.33 -0.83 7.63
CA ARG A 20 -17.28 -1.65 6.87
C ARG A 20 -17.13 -1.48 5.37
N GLU A 21 -17.06 -0.24 4.89
CA GLU A 21 -16.95 0.04 3.45
C GLU A 21 -15.61 -0.43 2.90
N GLU A 22 -14.53 -0.24 3.67
CA GLU A 22 -13.21 -0.69 3.24
C GLU A 22 -13.08 -2.21 3.24
N LEU A 23 -13.64 -2.92 4.21
CA LEU A 23 -13.69 -4.38 4.20
C LEU A 23 -14.38 -4.90 2.93
N GLU A 24 -15.52 -4.33 2.55
CA GLU A 24 -16.22 -4.73 1.32
C GLU A 24 -15.41 -4.36 0.06
N MET A 25 -14.75 -3.21 0.05
CA MET A 25 -13.82 -2.81 -1.00
C MET A 25 -12.67 -3.82 -1.11
N TYR A 26 -12.06 -4.22 0.01
CA TYR A 26 -10.96 -5.19 0.04
C TYR A 26 -11.40 -6.57 -0.46
N LYS A 27 -12.55 -7.09 -0.01
CA LYS A 27 -13.13 -8.35 -0.50
C LYS A 27 -13.35 -8.34 -2.01
N LYS A 28 -13.83 -7.20 -2.55
CA LYS A 28 -13.96 -7.02 -3.99
C LYS A 28 -12.59 -7.04 -4.68
N MET A 29 -11.62 -6.30 -4.15
CA MET A 29 -10.28 -6.19 -4.72
C MET A 29 -9.58 -7.55 -4.79
N VAL A 30 -9.70 -8.39 -3.75
CA VAL A 30 -9.13 -9.75 -3.73
C VAL A 30 -9.66 -10.61 -4.89
N ARG A 31 -10.95 -10.46 -5.24
CA ARG A 31 -11.56 -11.19 -6.37
C ARG A 31 -11.17 -10.64 -7.75
N GLU A 32 -10.72 -9.40 -7.81
CA GLU A 32 -10.40 -8.71 -9.09
C GLU A 32 -8.95 -8.90 -9.54
N THR A 33 -8.04 -9.31 -8.64
CA THR A 33 -6.61 -9.39 -8.94
C THR A 33 -5.94 -10.60 -8.30
N PRO A 34 -5.01 -11.26 -9.00
CA PRO A 34 -4.21 -12.34 -8.42
C PRO A 34 -2.97 -11.84 -7.65
N TYR A 35 -2.82 -10.54 -7.46
CA TYR A 35 -1.58 -9.95 -6.93
C TYR A 35 -1.57 -9.76 -5.42
N LEU A 36 -2.66 -10.07 -4.73
CA LEU A 36 -2.76 -10.02 -3.27
C LEU A 36 -2.45 -11.39 -2.68
N SER A 37 -1.87 -11.40 -1.47
CA SER A 37 -1.53 -12.63 -0.76
C SER A 37 -2.76 -13.40 -0.28
N ARG A 38 -3.89 -12.71 -0.06
CA ARG A 38 -5.17 -13.32 0.30
C ARG A 38 -5.91 -13.76 -0.96
N GLY A 39 -6.43 -14.98 -0.97
CA GLY A 39 -7.30 -15.53 -2.00
C GLY A 39 -8.78 -15.22 -1.75
N ALA A 40 -9.61 -15.44 -2.76
CA ALA A 40 -11.06 -15.19 -2.66
C ALA A 40 -11.76 -16.09 -1.65
N ASP A 41 -11.21 -17.28 -1.41
CA ASP A 41 -11.75 -18.32 -0.52
C ASP A 41 -11.13 -18.30 0.88
N ASP A 42 -10.19 -17.40 1.14
CA ASP A 42 -9.63 -17.20 2.48
C ASP A 42 -10.64 -16.50 3.40
N ASP A 43 -10.51 -16.75 4.70
CA ASP A 43 -11.25 -16.03 5.72
C ASP A 43 -10.88 -14.54 5.72
N PHE A 44 -11.87 -13.68 5.75
CA PHE A 44 -11.67 -12.24 5.86
C PHE A 44 -11.80 -11.78 7.32
N PRO A 45 -11.04 -10.73 7.71
CA PRO A 45 -11.24 -10.07 8.99
C PRO A 45 -12.69 -9.59 9.15
N CYS A 46 -13.14 -9.41 10.40
CA CYS A 46 -14.42 -8.76 10.66
C CYS A 46 -14.30 -7.23 10.60
N VAL A 47 -15.41 -6.54 10.72
CA VAL A 47 -15.41 -5.05 10.72
C VAL A 47 -14.71 -4.50 11.95
N GLU A 48 -14.83 -5.20 13.06
CA GLU A 48 -14.21 -4.85 14.33
C GLU A 48 -12.68 -4.91 14.24
N ASP A 49 -12.13 -5.92 13.56
CA ASP A 49 -10.67 -6.03 13.32
C ASP A 49 -10.14 -4.82 12.52
N TYR A 50 -10.90 -4.34 11.53
CA TYR A 50 -10.56 -3.14 10.77
C TYR A 50 -10.60 -1.88 11.63
N ALA A 51 -11.63 -1.74 12.48
CA ALA A 51 -11.75 -0.61 13.39
C ALA A 51 -10.60 -0.56 14.40
N GLU A 52 -10.24 -1.70 15.01
CA GLU A 52 -9.09 -1.82 15.90
C GLU A 52 -7.77 -1.50 15.21
N ASN A 53 -7.63 -1.92 13.95
CA ASN A 53 -6.45 -1.63 13.14
C ASN A 53 -6.30 -0.11 12.91
N TYR A 54 -7.38 0.60 12.60
CA TYR A 54 -7.32 2.06 12.47
C TYR A 54 -6.92 2.76 13.76
N GLU A 55 -7.45 2.30 14.90
CA GLU A 55 -7.02 2.82 16.20
C GLU A 55 -5.53 2.58 16.46
N TYR A 56 -4.99 1.44 16.01
CA TYR A 56 -3.56 1.17 16.09
C TYR A 56 -2.75 2.20 15.28
N TYR A 57 -3.16 2.48 14.02
CA TYR A 57 -2.47 3.46 13.18
C TYR A 57 -2.55 4.89 13.73
N LEU A 58 -3.61 5.23 14.46
CA LEU A 58 -3.77 6.54 15.07
C LEU A 58 -2.95 6.75 16.36
N LYS A 59 -2.41 5.68 16.96
CA LYS A 59 -1.63 5.74 18.21
C LYS A 59 -0.16 6.14 18.03
N ASP A 60 0.41 6.01 16.85
CA ASP A 60 1.79 6.38 16.56
C ASP A 60 1.83 7.27 15.32
N ASP A 61 2.29 8.51 15.48
CA ASP A 61 2.36 9.52 14.41
C ASP A 61 3.25 9.10 13.22
N ARG A 62 4.04 8.04 13.37
CA ARG A 62 4.85 7.48 12.29
C ARG A 62 4.09 6.46 11.45
N ASN A 63 3.01 5.90 11.96
CA ASN A 63 2.10 5.08 11.19
C ASN A 63 1.11 5.95 10.42
N CYS A 64 0.64 5.47 9.30
CA CYS A 64 -0.34 6.18 8.50
C CYS A 64 -1.22 5.18 7.77
N TYR A 65 -2.52 5.33 7.91
CA TYR A 65 -3.50 4.60 7.11
C TYR A 65 -4.42 5.59 6.41
N ILE A 66 -4.45 5.57 5.10
CA ILE A 66 -5.27 6.49 4.29
C ILE A 66 -6.25 5.73 3.41
N VAL A 67 -7.43 6.30 3.25
CA VAL A 67 -8.44 5.86 2.29
C VAL A 67 -8.53 6.83 1.12
N ALA A 68 -8.76 6.28 -0.06
CA ALA A 68 -9.03 7.04 -1.28
C ALA A 68 -10.51 6.97 -1.60
N ILE A 69 -11.18 8.11 -1.47
CA ILE A 69 -12.60 8.27 -1.72
C ILE A 69 -12.77 8.95 -3.07
N TYR A 70 -13.38 8.25 -4.01
CA TYR A 70 -13.69 8.76 -5.34
C TYR A 70 -15.19 8.76 -5.55
N ASP A 71 -15.75 9.96 -5.78
CA ASP A 71 -17.19 10.13 -5.97
C ASP A 71 -18.03 9.51 -4.83
N ASN A 72 -17.63 9.82 -3.58
CA ASN A 72 -18.24 9.35 -2.32
C ASN A 72 -18.14 7.84 -2.06
N LYS A 73 -17.20 7.13 -2.71
CA LYS A 73 -16.95 5.71 -2.46
C LYS A 73 -15.48 5.47 -2.12
N ILE A 74 -15.20 4.60 -1.17
CA ILE A 74 -13.85 4.11 -0.92
C ILE A 74 -13.48 3.17 -2.08
N VAL A 75 -12.43 3.54 -2.82
CA VAL A 75 -11.99 2.82 -4.02
C VAL A 75 -10.57 2.27 -3.90
N GLY A 76 -9.91 2.58 -2.81
CA GLY A 76 -8.58 2.11 -2.50
C GLY A 76 -8.10 2.63 -1.16
N SER A 77 -7.02 2.05 -0.69
CA SER A 77 -6.34 2.46 0.54
C SER A 77 -4.84 2.29 0.41
N GLY A 78 -4.12 2.82 1.38
CA GLY A 78 -2.69 2.61 1.51
C GLY A 78 -2.22 2.97 2.90
N HIS A 79 -1.16 2.34 3.34
CA HIS A 79 -0.65 2.52 4.69
C HIS A 79 0.88 2.50 4.75
N ILE A 80 1.39 3.02 5.85
CA ILE A 80 2.78 2.92 6.27
C ILE A 80 2.80 2.05 7.50
N ASP A 81 3.55 0.96 7.44
CA ASP A 81 3.88 0.15 8.59
C ASP A 81 5.30 0.47 9.05
N TYR A 82 5.38 0.89 10.27
CA TYR A 82 6.65 1.12 10.94
C TYR A 82 7.25 -0.22 11.40
N CYS A 83 8.40 -0.58 10.84
CA CYS A 83 9.05 -1.89 11.07
C CYS A 83 9.66 -2.07 12.46
N GLY A 84 9.06 -1.50 13.49
CA GLY A 84 9.24 -1.93 14.87
C GLY A 84 10.13 -1.13 15.78
N ASN A 85 10.07 -1.51 17.06
CA ASN A 85 10.66 -0.87 18.23
C ASN A 85 12.18 -1.07 18.39
N LYS A 86 12.87 -1.61 17.39
CA LYS A 86 14.30 -1.89 17.48
C LYS A 86 15.10 -0.70 16.97
N LYS A 87 15.93 -0.10 17.81
CA LYS A 87 16.74 1.08 17.48
C LYS A 87 17.51 1.02 16.16
N ARG A 88 17.86 -0.19 15.68
CA ARG A 88 18.62 -0.38 14.44
C ARG A 88 17.75 -0.44 13.18
N SER A 89 16.43 -0.48 13.30
CA SER A 89 15.47 -0.56 12.19
C SER A 89 14.43 0.56 12.20
N VAL A 90 14.50 1.49 13.15
CA VAL A 90 13.55 2.61 13.28
C VAL A 90 13.60 3.64 12.14
N HIS A 91 14.65 3.57 11.31
CA HIS A 91 14.88 4.48 10.20
C HIS A 91 14.09 4.10 8.94
N LYS A 92 13.43 2.95 8.93
CA LYS A 92 12.73 2.45 7.74
C LYS A 92 11.27 2.07 8.02
N CYS A 93 10.46 2.11 6.98
CA CYS A 93 9.07 1.68 7.00
C CYS A 93 8.72 0.90 5.74
N ASP A 94 7.68 0.09 5.84
CA ASP A 94 7.04 -0.56 4.70
C ASP A 94 5.82 0.24 4.25
N VAL A 95 5.49 0.16 2.97
CA VAL A 95 4.27 0.75 2.42
C VAL A 95 3.51 -0.29 1.60
N ASP A 96 2.19 -0.27 1.79
CA ASP A 96 1.26 -1.02 0.96
C ASP A 96 0.18 -0.12 0.39
N LEU A 97 -0.36 -0.48 -0.77
CA LEU A 97 -1.55 0.17 -1.32
C LEU A 97 -2.33 -0.78 -2.23
N GLY A 98 -3.64 -0.61 -2.24
CA GLY A 98 -4.54 -1.33 -3.12
C GLY A 98 -5.62 -0.42 -3.70
N ILE A 99 -6.07 -0.73 -4.92
CA ILE A 99 -7.12 0.03 -5.62
C ILE A 99 -7.98 -0.95 -6.40
N LEU A 100 -9.29 -0.78 -6.33
CA LEU A 100 -10.24 -1.52 -7.15
C LEU A 100 -9.92 -1.38 -8.64
N LYS A 101 -10.09 -2.47 -9.39
CA LYS A 101 -9.71 -2.59 -10.80
C LYS A 101 -10.38 -1.54 -11.70
N ASP A 102 -11.65 -1.22 -11.44
CA ASP A 102 -12.43 -0.24 -12.21
C ASP A 102 -11.82 1.19 -12.14
N TYR A 103 -10.98 1.45 -11.14
CA TYR A 103 -10.34 2.75 -10.90
C TYR A 103 -8.86 2.77 -11.29
N TRP A 104 -8.38 1.71 -11.92
CA TRP A 104 -7.02 1.67 -12.44
C TRP A 104 -6.83 2.64 -13.60
N GLY A 105 -5.61 3.17 -13.76
CA GLY A 105 -5.30 4.13 -14.84
C GLY A 105 -5.78 5.56 -14.58
N LEU A 106 -6.57 5.80 -13.52
CA LEU A 106 -7.02 7.13 -13.16
C LEU A 106 -5.95 7.96 -12.41
N GLY A 107 -4.83 7.36 -12.02
CA GLY A 107 -3.75 8.03 -11.29
C GLY A 107 -3.95 8.07 -9.77
N ILE A 108 -4.96 7.38 -9.24
CA ILE A 108 -5.26 7.33 -7.80
C ILE A 108 -4.10 6.70 -7.02
N GLY A 109 -3.54 5.57 -7.51
CA GLY A 109 -2.38 4.91 -6.88
C GLY A 109 -1.16 5.81 -6.77
N GLY A 110 -0.86 6.57 -7.82
CA GLY A 110 0.21 7.55 -7.76
C GLY A 110 -0.02 8.65 -6.74
N LYS A 111 -1.28 9.05 -6.50
CA LYS A 111 -1.60 10.03 -5.46
C LYS A 111 -1.45 9.43 -4.06
N ILE A 112 -1.94 8.19 -3.83
CA ILE A 112 -1.74 7.48 -2.57
C ILE A 112 -0.24 7.36 -2.31
N MET A 113 0.56 6.82 -3.23
CA MET A 113 2.00 6.64 -3.07
C MET A 113 2.72 7.95 -2.79
N LYS A 114 2.37 9.03 -3.51
CA LYS A 114 2.94 10.36 -3.24
C LYS A 114 2.66 10.80 -1.80
N THR A 115 1.43 10.64 -1.32
CA THR A 115 1.04 11.01 0.05
C THR A 115 1.80 10.18 1.08
N LEU A 116 1.91 8.85 0.89
CA LEU A 116 2.66 7.98 1.79
C LEU A 116 4.14 8.37 1.86
N ILE A 117 4.79 8.66 0.72
CA ILE A 117 6.18 9.15 0.68
C ILE A 117 6.33 10.49 1.42
N GLU A 118 5.38 11.41 1.27
CA GLU A 118 5.40 12.70 1.97
C GLU A 118 5.24 12.53 3.48
N VAL A 119 4.37 11.61 3.92
CA VAL A 119 4.22 11.25 5.34
C VAL A 119 5.50 10.59 5.86
N ALA A 120 6.05 9.60 5.15
CA ALA A 120 7.29 8.93 5.54
C ALA A 120 8.44 9.92 5.75
N LYS A 121 8.59 10.92 4.85
CA LYS A 121 9.58 12.00 5.02
C LYS A 121 9.32 12.85 6.26
N LYS A 122 8.08 13.23 6.53
CA LYS A 122 7.71 14.03 7.72
C LYS A 122 7.94 13.28 9.03
N SER A 123 7.78 11.95 9.00
CA SER A 123 8.03 11.03 10.13
C SER A 123 9.51 10.68 10.28
N ASN A 124 10.41 11.35 9.52
CA ASN A 124 11.86 11.16 9.55
C ASN A 124 12.33 9.74 9.21
N PHE A 125 11.58 9.01 8.39
CA PHE A 125 12.11 7.79 7.80
C PHE A 125 13.19 8.12 6.75
N GLU A 126 14.21 7.29 6.69
CA GLU A 126 15.32 7.41 5.74
C GLU A 126 15.09 6.49 4.53
N GLN A 127 14.29 5.43 4.72
CA GLN A 127 14.08 4.37 3.75
C GLN A 127 12.62 3.89 3.78
N VAL A 128 12.08 3.69 2.59
CA VAL A 128 10.75 3.07 2.38
C VAL A 128 10.95 1.79 1.59
N GLU A 129 10.39 0.70 2.09
CA GLU A 129 10.42 -0.63 1.46
C GLU A 129 9.02 -1.03 0.98
N LEU A 130 8.95 -1.93 0.02
CA LEU A 130 7.72 -2.60 -0.38
C LEU A 130 8.01 -3.94 -1.07
N CYS A 131 7.01 -4.80 -1.08
CA CYS A 131 7.02 -6.02 -1.88
C CYS A 131 5.86 -5.99 -2.87
N VAL A 132 6.11 -6.42 -4.11
CA VAL A 132 5.10 -6.43 -5.18
C VAL A 132 5.15 -7.73 -5.97
N ALA A 133 4.00 -8.26 -6.34
CA ALA A 133 3.91 -9.45 -7.19
C ALA A 133 4.69 -9.25 -8.49
N SER A 134 5.56 -10.19 -8.85
CA SER A 134 6.51 -10.06 -9.97
C SER A 134 5.84 -9.87 -11.33
N LYS A 135 4.59 -10.30 -11.46
CA LYS A 135 3.77 -10.14 -12.68
C LYS A 135 2.89 -8.87 -12.67
N ASN A 136 2.97 -8.05 -11.62
CA ASN A 136 2.22 -6.80 -11.54
C ASN A 136 3.02 -5.63 -12.15
N ASP A 137 3.28 -5.71 -13.46
CA ASP A 137 4.08 -4.72 -14.21
C ASP A 137 3.58 -3.28 -14.03
N ARG A 138 2.26 -3.10 -13.85
CA ARG A 138 1.69 -1.77 -13.63
C ARG A 138 2.16 -1.17 -12.31
N ALA A 139 2.06 -1.92 -11.22
CA ALA A 139 2.48 -1.45 -9.90
C ALA A 139 4.00 -1.23 -9.88
N ILE A 140 4.76 -2.16 -10.44
CA ILE A 140 6.22 -2.05 -10.53
C ILE A 140 6.62 -0.77 -11.26
N LYS A 141 6.07 -0.50 -12.45
CA LYS A 141 6.35 0.73 -13.21
C LYS A 141 5.94 1.99 -12.44
N MET A 142 4.84 1.94 -11.71
CA MET A 142 4.45 3.06 -10.85
C MET A 142 5.49 3.29 -9.77
N TYR A 143 5.92 2.26 -9.03
CA TYR A 143 6.94 2.39 -7.98
C TYR A 143 8.27 2.89 -8.53
N GLU A 144 8.73 2.35 -9.66
CA GLU A 144 9.94 2.83 -10.37
C GLU A 144 9.83 4.33 -10.72
N SER A 145 8.64 4.80 -11.15
CA SER A 145 8.42 6.23 -11.45
C SER A 145 8.50 7.13 -10.21
N PHE A 146 8.32 6.57 -9.00
CA PHE A 146 8.53 7.24 -7.73
C PHE A 146 9.97 7.09 -7.20
N GLY A 147 10.85 6.44 -7.95
CA GLY A 147 12.25 6.26 -7.60
C GLY A 147 12.50 5.10 -6.64
N PHE A 148 11.62 4.10 -6.62
CA PHE A 148 11.93 2.82 -6.00
C PHE A 148 12.84 1.99 -6.91
N GLU A 149 13.82 1.32 -6.33
CA GLU A 149 14.74 0.41 -7.00
C GLU A 149 14.47 -1.02 -6.56
N ARG A 150 14.57 -1.97 -7.48
CA ARG A 150 14.49 -3.40 -7.16
C ARG A 150 15.79 -3.83 -6.49
N PHE A 151 15.71 -4.52 -5.36
CA PHE A 151 16.89 -5.02 -4.68
C PHE A 151 16.89 -6.55 -4.46
N GLY A 152 15.76 -7.21 -4.68
CA GLY A 152 15.68 -8.66 -4.53
C GLY A 152 14.41 -9.27 -5.12
N ILE A 153 14.43 -10.59 -5.26
CA ILE A 153 13.28 -11.41 -5.64
C ILE A 153 13.14 -12.52 -4.63
N MET A 154 11.96 -12.65 -4.04
CA MET A 154 11.57 -13.79 -3.21
C MET A 154 10.79 -14.77 -4.09
N PRO A 155 11.32 -15.97 -4.35
CA PRO A 155 10.64 -16.93 -5.21
C PRO A 155 9.48 -17.62 -4.48
N ARG A 156 8.41 -17.93 -5.23
CA ARG A 156 7.28 -18.77 -4.79
C ARG A 156 6.61 -18.32 -3.51
N VAL A 157 6.43 -17.03 -3.32
CA VAL A 157 5.81 -16.46 -2.12
C VAL A 157 4.31 -16.79 -2.03
N MET A 158 3.63 -16.82 -3.18
CA MET A 158 2.22 -17.23 -3.24
C MET A 158 2.08 -18.49 -4.10
N LYS A 159 1.21 -19.41 -3.67
CA LYS A 159 0.82 -20.60 -4.42
C LYS A 159 -0.67 -20.51 -4.74
N TYR A 160 -1.01 -20.72 -6.01
CA TYR A 160 -2.40 -20.72 -6.49
C TYR A 160 -2.97 -22.14 -6.54
N GLU A 161 -4.30 -22.27 -6.61
CA GLU A 161 -5.01 -23.53 -6.67
C GLU A 161 -4.63 -24.40 -7.89
N ASP A 162 -4.29 -23.75 -9.01
CA ASP A 162 -3.80 -24.44 -10.22
C ASP A 162 -2.36 -24.99 -10.09
N GLY A 163 -1.75 -24.86 -8.90
CA GLY A 163 -0.39 -25.29 -8.60
C GLY A 163 0.70 -24.33 -9.08
N THR A 164 0.37 -23.22 -9.71
CA THR A 164 1.35 -22.20 -10.12
C THR A 164 1.81 -21.37 -8.93
N TYR A 165 2.92 -20.62 -9.12
CA TYR A 165 3.50 -19.80 -8.09
C TYR A 165 3.68 -18.35 -8.57
N MET A 166 3.69 -17.42 -7.62
CA MET A 166 4.03 -16.03 -7.82
C MET A 166 5.25 -15.67 -6.97
N ASP A 167 6.23 -15.07 -7.62
CA ASP A 167 7.37 -14.47 -6.93
C ASP A 167 7.02 -13.04 -6.51
N MET A 168 7.72 -12.53 -5.50
CA MET A 168 7.62 -11.13 -5.08
C MET A 168 8.92 -10.40 -5.37
N VAL A 169 8.81 -9.19 -5.91
CA VAL A 169 9.93 -8.27 -6.10
C VAL A 169 9.99 -7.35 -4.90
N SER A 170 11.11 -7.33 -4.20
CA SER A 170 11.38 -6.37 -3.13
C SER A 170 11.95 -5.10 -3.72
N MET A 171 11.39 -3.97 -3.32
CA MET A 171 11.79 -2.66 -3.81
C MET A 171 12.06 -1.71 -2.64
N VAL A 172 12.99 -0.79 -2.82
CA VAL A 172 13.42 0.18 -1.82
C VAL A 172 13.52 1.58 -2.43
N LYS A 173 13.16 2.58 -1.64
CA LYS A 173 13.41 3.98 -1.94
C LYS A 173 14.11 4.64 -0.77
N PHE A 174 15.29 5.24 -1.01
CA PHE A 174 15.96 6.10 -0.04
C PHE A 174 15.36 7.51 -0.10
N LEU A 175 15.00 8.07 1.06
CA LEU A 175 14.35 9.37 1.18
C LEU A 175 15.35 10.52 1.35
N GLN A 176 16.57 10.21 1.81
CA GLN A 176 17.68 11.14 1.93
C GLN A 176 18.62 10.98 0.73
N GLN A 177 19.13 12.09 0.19
CA GLN A 177 19.92 12.11 -1.05
C GLN A 177 21.36 11.59 -0.92
N GLU A 178 21.84 11.25 0.28
CA GLU A 178 23.24 10.90 0.54
C GLU A 178 23.44 9.44 0.96
N TYR A 179 22.83 8.49 0.24
CA TYR A 179 23.29 7.11 0.36
C TYR A 179 24.31 6.81 -0.74
N PHE A 180 25.57 7.18 -0.49
CA PHE A 180 26.68 6.70 -1.33
C PHE A 180 26.85 5.20 -1.07
N ARG A 181 26.59 4.39 -2.07
CA ARG A 181 27.12 3.03 -2.12
C ARG A 181 28.62 3.15 -2.35
N GLU A 182 29.38 3.27 -1.29
CA GLU A 182 30.81 2.93 -1.36
C GLU A 182 30.88 1.41 -1.58
N GLN A 183 31.32 1.04 -2.76
CA GLN A 183 31.66 -0.34 -3.12
C GLN A 183 33.06 -0.66 -2.65
#